data_3b1b1b3f73f99c4d288500207813f69f
#
_entry.id   3b1b1b3f73f99c4d288500207813f69f
#
_cell.length_a   1.000
_cell.length_b   1.000
_cell.length_c   1.000
_cell.angle_alpha   90.00
_cell.angle_beta   90.00
_cell.angle_gamma   90.00
#
_symmetry.space_group_name_H-M   'P 1'
#
loop_
_entity.id
_entity.type
_entity.pdbx_description
1 polymer ?
#
loop_
_entity_poly.entity_id
_entity_poly.type
_entity_poly.pdbx_seq_one_letter_code
_entity_poly.pdbx_strand_id
1 'polypeptide(L)'
;QVKVEKAECDTSNYNLTMVLSCPQSKEILYRAAKEWLATHIQNFQQKFQYDDKVTGTIKFRNSSYLHATKSYRQKATIDMTGTFDYMVTITIKDFKYRVKTEDAVANWHEYFIFNGTKTSNGAKSLDMKNFFLWSEDVNAMKSYSIDAGKIADGIWAQAKELEEDDF
;
A
#
# COMPACT_ATOMS: atom_id res chain seq x y z
N GLN A 1 -2.89 10.91 -18.83
CA GLN A 1 -3.09 9.45 -18.77
C GLN A 1 -1.81 8.78 -18.28
N VAL A 2 -1.90 8.01 -17.19
CA VAL A 2 -0.76 7.29 -16.61
C VAL A 2 -0.43 6.06 -17.47
N LYS A 3 0.85 5.90 -17.81
CA LYS A 3 1.31 4.71 -18.54
C LYS A 3 1.93 3.70 -17.58
N VAL A 4 1.21 2.64 -17.30
CA VAL A 4 1.68 1.53 -16.50
C VAL A 4 2.36 0.50 -17.41
N GLU A 5 3.65 0.25 -17.21
CA GLU A 5 4.38 -0.77 -17.97
C GLU A 5 4.23 -2.15 -17.36
N LYS A 6 4.13 -2.22 -16.02
CA LYS A 6 4.03 -3.48 -15.30
C LYS A 6 3.22 -3.27 -14.02
N ALA A 7 2.29 -4.16 -13.77
CA ALA A 7 1.59 -4.23 -12.48
C ALA A 7 1.41 -5.71 -12.14
N GLU A 8 1.98 -6.15 -11.02
CA GLU A 8 1.91 -7.54 -10.59
C GLU A 8 1.77 -7.68 -9.09
N CYS A 9 1.16 -8.77 -8.67
CA CYS A 9 1.07 -9.19 -7.28
C CYS A 9 1.74 -10.56 -7.14
N ASP A 10 2.73 -10.63 -6.25
CA ASP A 10 3.36 -11.91 -5.93
C ASP A 10 2.46 -12.67 -4.97
N THR A 11 1.84 -13.74 -5.45
CA THR A 11 0.88 -14.53 -4.66
C THR A 11 1.51 -15.35 -3.54
N SER A 12 2.84 -15.46 -3.50
CA SER A 12 3.53 -16.15 -2.39
C SER A 12 3.60 -15.31 -1.13
N ASN A 13 3.65 -13.96 -1.24
CA ASN A 13 3.74 -13.04 -0.11
C ASN A 13 2.87 -11.77 -0.28
N TYR A 14 2.15 -11.66 -1.39
CA TYR A 14 1.28 -10.52 -1.74
C TYR A 14 2.01 -9.18 -1.86
N ASN A 15 3.29 -9.20 -2.20
CA ASN A 15 4.01 -7.99 -2.57
C ASN A 15 3.47 -7.45 -3.89
N LEU A 16 3.21 -6.15 -3.92
CA LEU A 16 2.75 -5.46 -5.12
C LEU A 16 3.93 -4.75 -5.78
N THR A 17 4.00 -4.82 -7.10
CA THR A 17 5.02 -4.11 -7.89
C THR A 17 4.35 -3.41 -9.05
N MET A 18 4.59 -2.10 -9.18
CA MET A 18 4.12 -1.30 -10.30
C MET A 18 5.28 -0.52 -10.88
N VAL A 19 5.45 -0.61 -12.19
CA VAL A 19 6.45 0.16 -12.94
C VAL A 19 5.71 1.10 -13.90
N LEU A 20 6.02 2.38 -13.82
CA LEU A 20 5.40 3.42 -14.62
C LEU A 20 6.45 4.16 -15.44
N SER A 21 6.12 4.41 -16.70
CA SER A 21 6.85 5.33 -17.56
C SER A 21 6.37 6.75 -17.33
N CYS A 22 7.30 7.70 -17.27
CA CYS A 22 6.98 9.12 -17.17
C CYS A 22 8.06 9.91 -17.92
N PRO A 23 7.69 10.84 -18.81
CA PRO A 23 8.67 11.56 -19.64
C PRO A 23 9.41 12.65 -18.87
N GLN A 24 9.97 12.31 -17.71
CA GLN A 24 10.65 13.21 -16.81
C GLN A 24 12.01 12.66 -16.38
N SER A 25 12.94 13.56 -16.06
CA SER A 25 14.24 13.18 -15.51
C SER A 25 14.10 12.59 -14.11
N LYS A 26 15.08 11.81 -13.69
CA LYS A 26 15.18 11.26 -12.34
C LYS A 26 15.03 12.36 -11.27
N GLU A 27 15.64 13.54 -11.49
CA GLU A 27 15.57 14.65 -10.54
C GLU A 27 14.14 15.15 -10.34
N ILE A 28 13.40 15.34 -11.42
CA ILE A 28 11.99 15.78 -11.36
C ILE A 28 11.12 14.71 -10.74
N LEU A 29 11.30 13.45 -11.12
CA LEU A 29 10.54 12.34 -10.56
C LEU A 29 10.81 12.17 -9.06
N TYR A 30 12.06 12.31 -8.62
CA TYR A 30 12.41 12.24 -7.22
C TYR A 30 11.74 13.36 -6.40
N ARG A 31 11.82 14.59 -6.90
CA ARG A 31 11.17 15.75 -6.30
C ARG A 31 9.65 15.55 -6.23
N ALA A 32 9.04 15.11 -7.33
CA ALA A 32 7.61 14.83 -7.40
C ALA A 32 7.18 13.79 -6.36
N ALA A 33 7.96 12.71 -6.23
CA ALA A 33 7.68 11.67 -5.24
C ALA A 33 7.73 12.23 -3.82
N LYS A 34 8.76 12.98 -3.48
CA LYS A 34 8.89 13.61 -2.16
C LYS A 34 7.76 14.57 -1.84
N GLU A 35 7.39 15.41 -2.78
CA GLU A 35 6.32 16.40 -2.60
C GLU A 35 4.96 15.71 -2.45
N TRP A 36 4.67 14.72 -3.29
CA TRP A 36 3.42 13.99 -3.21
C TRP A 36 3.28 13.24 -1.88
N LEU A 37 4.33 12.53 -1.47
CA LEU A 37 4.33 11.77 -0.22
C LEU A 37 4.16 12.68 0.99
N ALA A 38 4.85 13.82 1.03
CA ALA A 38 4.73 14.77 2.13
C ALA A 38 3.32 15.34 2.27
N THR A 39 2.59 15.48 1.16
CA THR A 39 1.24 16.04 1.14
C THR A 39 0.15 15.00 1.42
N HIS A 40 0.31 13.77 0.92
CA HIS A 40 -0.76 12.76 0.92
C HIS A 40 -0.58 11.65 1.96
N ILE A 41 0.63 11.43 2.46
CA ILE A 41 0.86 10.42 3.49
C ILE A 41 0.92 11.12 4.85
N GLN A 42 -0.05 10.81 5.70
CA GLN A 42 -0.11 11.39 7.04
C GLN A 42 1.13 11.00 7.86
N ASN A 43 1.74 12.00 8.50
CA ASN A 43 2.95 11.82 9.32
C ASN A 43 4.12 11.18 8.54
N PHE A 44 4.27 11.54 7.27
CA PHE A 44 5.28 10.95 6.39
C PHE A 44 6.69 11.02 6.97
N GLN A 45 7.07 12.15 7.59
CA GLN A 45 8.39 12.34 8.17
C GLN A 45 8.70 11.32 9.29
N GLN A 46 7.68 10.89 10.02
CA GLN A 46 7.83 9.88 11.08
C GLN A 46 7.85 8.45 10.55
N LYS A 47 7.25 8.21 9.39
CA LYS A 47 7.17 6.89 8.74
C LYS A 47 8.37 6.58 7.87
N PHE A 48 9.18 7.56 7.65
CA PHE A 48 10.30 7.56 6.74
C PHE A 48 11.42 6.66 7.25
N GLN A 49 11.95 5.77 6.41
CA GLN A 49 12.99 4.81 6.75
C GLN A 49 14.30 5.09 6.01
N TYR A 50 14.21 5.49 4.75
CA TYR A 50 15.38 5.67 3.90
C TYR A 50 15.06 6.64 2.77
N ASP A 51 16.01 7.54 2.49
CA ASP A 51 15.90 8.52 1.41
C ASP A 51 17.30 8.77 0.84
N ASP A 52 17.54 8.32 -0.37
CA ASP A 52 18.79 8.53 -1.06
C ASP A 52 18.54 9.10 -2.45
N LYS A 53 18.76 10.39 -2.60
CA LYS A 53 18.62 11.09 -3.88
C LYS A 53 19.58 10.56 -4.95
N VAL A 54 20.77 10.11 -4.56
CA VAL A 54 21.78 9.61 -5.49
C VAL A 54 21.32 8.31 -6.14
N THR A 55 20.84 7.35 -5.33
CA THR A 55 20.30 6.09 -5.86
C THR A 55 18.87 6.22 -6.37
N GLY A 56 18.16 7.30 -6.01
CA GLY A 56 16.75 7.50 -6.36
C GLY A 56 15.81 6.58 -5.58
N THR A 57 16.17 6.24 -4.34
CA THR A 57 15.40 5.28 -3.53
C THR A 57 14.76 5.98 -2.33
N ILE A 58 13.47 5.74 -2.15
CA ILE A 58 12.70 6.22 -1.00
C ILE A 58 12.01 5.01 -0.37
N LYS A 59 12.18 4.82 0.94
CA LYS A 59 11.48 3.77 1.70
C LYS A 59 10.73 4.36 2.88
N PHE A 60 9.50 3.92 3.05
CA PHE A 60 8.68 4.35 4.19
C PHE A 60 7.66 3.27 4.55
N ARG A 61 7.20 3.32 5.81
CA ARG A 61 6.11 2.47 6.26
C ARG A 61 4.77 3.10 5.91
N ASN A 62 3.82 2.28 5.52
CA ASN A 62 2.46 2.73 5.26
C ASN A 62 1.46 1.71 5.80
N SER A 63 0.22 2.16 5.96
CA SER A 63 -0.87 1.33 6.44
C SER A 63 -2.09 1.54 5.57
N SER A 64 -2.79 0.47 5.30
CA SER A 64 -4.07 0.48 4.59
C SER A 64 -5.15 -0.11 5.48
N TYR A 65 -6.38 0.38 5.33
CA TYR A 65 -7.52 -0.12 6.10
C TYR A 65 -7.79 -1.60 5.81
N LEU A 66 -8.04 -2.35 6.87
CA LEU A 66 -8.44 -3.75 6.79
C LEU A 66 -9.83 -3.91 7.40
N HIS A 67 -10.74 -4.44 6.62
CA HIS A 67 -12.00 -4.97 7.12
C HIS A 67 -12.31 -6.25 6.36
N ALA A 68 -12.52 -7.33 7.10
CA ALA A 68 -12.85 -8.62 6.53
C ALA A 68 -13.86 -9.33 7.42
N THR A 69 -14.64 -10.20 6.82
CA THR A 69 -15.58 -11.05 7.53
C THR A 69 -15.40 -12.49 7.09
N LYS A 70 -15.58 -13.40 8.01
CA LYS A 70 -15.51 -14.83 7.74
C LYS A 70 -16.69 -15.54 8.39
N SER A 71 -17.41 -16.35 7.61
CA SER A 71 -18.45 -17.21 8.15
C SER A 71 -17.81 -18.33 8.98
N TYR A 72 -18.34 -18.54 10.17
CA TYR A 72 -17.88 -19.56 11.09
C TYR A 72 -19.07 -20.34 11.60
N ARG A 73 -19.20 -21.59 11.14
CA ARG A 73 -20.35 -22.44 11.46
C ARG A 73 -21.70 -21.78 11.10
N GLN A 74 -22.81 -22.38 11.52
CA GLN A 74 -24.14 -21.82 11.27
C GLN A 74 -24.38 -20.58 12.13
N LYS A 75 -24.78 -19.46 11.52
CA LYS A 75 -25.20 -18.23 12.18
C LYS A 75 -24.11 -17.47 12.94
N ALA A 76 -22.85 -17.86 12.83
CA ALA A 76 -21.74 -17.13 13.43
C ALA A 76 -20.88 -16.48 12.35
N THR A 77 -20.33 -15.31 12.66
CA THR A 77 -19.45 -14.54 11.78
C THR A 77 -18.26 -14.05 12.59
N ILE A 78 -17.07 -14.10 12.01
CA ILE A 78 -15.89 -13.46 12.55
C ILE A 78 -15.72 -12.13 11.80
N ASP A 79 -15.67 -11.02 12.53
CA ASP A 79 -15.44 -9.69 12.00
C ASP A 79 -14.03 -9.24 12.38
N MET A 80 -13.29 -8.73 11.39
CA MET A 80 -11.90 -8.32 11.52
C MET A 80 -11.76 -6.87 11.08
N THR A 81 -11.30 -6.01 11.97
CA THR A 81 -11.09 -4.60 11.67
C THR A 81 -9.71 -4.16 12.13
N GLY A 82 -8.94 -3.56 11.26
CA GLY A 82 -7.59 -3.13 11.59
C GLY A 82 -6.86 -2.53 10.39
N THR A 83 -5.61 -2.88 10.24
CA THR A 83 -4.75 -2.36 9.16
C THR A 83 -3.89 -3.45 8.54
N PHE A 84 -3.56 -3.26 7.26
CA PHE A 84 -2.41 -3.89 6.64
C PHE A 84 -1.25 -2.92 6.77
N ASP A 85 -0.17 -3.36 7.41
CA ASP A 85 1.03 -2.56 7.60
C ASP A 85 2.14 -3.12 6.69
N TYR A 86 2.79 -2.25 5.94
CA TYR A 86 3.76 -2.66 4.94
C TYR A 86 4.82 -1.61 4.69
N MET A 87 5.93 -2.05 4.08
CA MET A 87 6.98 -1.17 3.61
C MET A 87 6.75 -0.81 2.15
N VAL A 88 6.89 0.45 1.81
CA VAL A 88 6.86 0.92 0.42
C VAL A 88 8.28 1.31 0.02
N THR A 89 8.75 0.80 -1.12
CA THR A 89 10.01 1.18 -1.73
C THR A 89 9.73 1.78 -3.09
N ILE A 90 10.14 3.03 -3.28
CA ILE A 90 10.07 3.72 -4.57
C ILE A 90 11.48 3.81 -5.11
N THR A 91 11.69 3.28 -6.32
CA THR A 91 12.98 3.33 -7.03
C THR A 91 12.79 4.15 -8.29
N ILE A 92 13.59 5.21 -8.44
CA ILE A 92 13.42 6.21 -9.49
C ILE A 92 14.65 6.21 -10.40
N LYS A 93 14.41 6.19 -11.71
CA LYS A 93 15.40 6.36 -12.77
C LYS A 93 14.90 7.41 -13.75
N ASP A 94 15.73 7.80 -14.71
CA ASP A 94 15.27 8.64 -15.80
C ASP A 94 14.12 7.96 -16.55
N PHE A 95 13.01 8.68 -16.73
CA PHE A 95 11.85 8.31 -17.52
C PHE A 95 11.02 7.15 -16.97
N LYS A 96 11.32 6.66 -15.75
CA LYS A 96 10.50 5.63 -15.11
C LYS A 96 10.73 5.51 -13.61
N TYR A 97 9.76 4.95 -12.93
CA TYR A 97 9.89 4.61 -11.51
C TYR A 97 9.10 3.35 -11.19
N ARG A 98 9.50 2.73 -10.09
CA ARG A 98 8.86 1.52 -9.57
C ARG A 98 8.37 1.78 -8.15
N VAL A 99 7.13 1.40 -7.87
CA VAL A 99 6.57 1.37 -6.52
C VAL A 99 6.39 -0.09 -6.14
N LYS A 100 7.03 -0.50 -5.05
CA LYS A 100 6.97 -1.87 -4.56
C LYS A 100 6.57 -1.88 -3.09
N THR A 101 5.64 -2.76 -2.73
CA THR A 101 5.28 -3.00 -1.32
C THR A 101 5.92 -4.30 -0.86
N GLU A 102 6.35 -4.34 0.40
CA GLU A 102 7.03 -5.49 0.99
C GLU A 102 6.61 -5.70 2.44
N ASP A 103 6.76 -6.93 2.91
CA ASP A 103 6.60 -7.31 4.31
C ASP A 103 5.23 -6.92 4.90
N ALA A 104 4.19 -7.09 4.11
CA ALA A 104 2.84 -6.75 4.54
C ALA A 104 2.34 -7.73 5.63
N VAL A 105 1.83 -7.13 6.70
CA VAL A 105 1.28 -7.83 7.87
C VAL A 105 -0.13 -7.33 8.10
N ALA A 106 -1.06 -8.24 8.32
CA ALA A 106 -2.41 -7.91 8.74
C ALA A 106 -2.46 -7.84 10.27
N ASN A 107 -2.90 -6.72 10.80
CA ASN A 107 -3.12 -6.48 12.23
C ASN A 107 -4.58 -6.10 12.44
N TRP A 108 -5.31 -6.84 13.24
CA TRP A 108 -6.74 -6.56 13.42
C TRP A 108 -7.20 -6.86 14.84
N HIS A 109 -8.34 -6.24 15.19
CA HIS A 109 -9.13 -6.65 16.34
C HIS A 109 -10.23 -7.57 15.85
N GLU A 110 -10.37 -8.74 16.47
CA GLU A 110 -11.31 -9.77 16.09
C GLU A 110 -12.54 -9.77 16.97
N TYR A 111 -13.70 -9.84 16.32
CA TYR A 111 -14.98 -9.98 17.01
C TYR A 111 -15.68 -11.23 16.52
N PHE A 112 -16.26 -11.95 17.44
CA PHE A 112 -17.13 -13.08 17.17
C PHE A 112 -18.58 -12.64 17.29
N ILE A 113 -19.35 -12.80 16.23
CA ILE A 113 -20.76 -12.39 16.19
C ILE A 113 -21.64 -13.62 16.08
N PHE A 114 -22.47 -13.84 17.10
CA PHE A 114 -23.39 -14.97 17.16
C PHE A 114 -24.76 -14.48 17.65
N ASN A 115 -25.82 -14.77 16.88
CA ASN A 115 -27.18 -14.35 17.18
C ASN A 115 -27.29 -12.86 17.55
N GLY A 116 -26.57 -12.00 16.85
CA GLY A 116 -26.57 -10.55 17.09
C GLY A 116 -25.70 -10.08 18.26
N THR A 117 -25.10 -11.01 19.02
CA THR A 117 -24.19 -10.66 20.11
C THR A 117 -22.76 -10.61 19.62
N LYS A 118 -22.11 -9.47 19.82
CA LYS A 118 -20.74 -9.22 19.42
C LYS A 118 -19.80 -9.38 20.62
N THR A 119 -18.86 -10.31 20.54
CA THR A 119 -17.88 -10.60 21.58
C THR A 119 -16.47 -10.36 21.06
N SER A 120 -15.67 -9.62 21.82
CA SER A 120 -14.26 -9.39 21.47
C SER A 120 -13.44 -10.69 21.62
N ASN A 121 -12.65 -10.99 20.60
CA ASN A 121 -11.69 -12.10 20.60
C ASN A 121 -10.23 -11.62 20.59
N GLY A 122 -10.01 -10.33 20.89
CA GLY A 122 -8.70 -9.72 21.04
C GLY A 122 -8.01 -9.30 19.77
N ALA A 123 -6.79 -8.83 19.93
CA ALA A 123 -5.93 -8.40 18.83
C ALA A 123 -5.21 -9.60 18.21
N LYS A 124 -5.14 -9.60 16.89
CA LYS A 124 -4.51 -10.66 16.08
C LYS A 124 -3.53 -10.07 15.07
N SER A 125 -2.56 -10.86 14.67
CA SER A 125 -1.58 -10.48 13.65
C SER A 125 -1.15 -11.69 12.85
N LEU A 126 -1.12 -11.54 11.53
CA LEU A 126 -0.62 -12.56 10.59
C LEU A 126 0.05 -11.89 9.40
N ASP A 127 1.07 -12.53 8.82
CA ASP A 127 1.55 -12.11 7.52
C ASP A 127 0.44 -12.24 6.45
N MET A 128 0.59 -11.58 5.33
CA MET A 128 -0.46 -11.51 4.30
C MET A 128 -0.83 -12.87 3.74
N LYS A 129 0.15 -13.73 3.53
CA LYS A 129 -0.10 -15.09 3.00
C LYS A 129 -0.99 -15.89 3.95
N ASN A 130 -0.63 -15.95 5.22
CA ASN A 130 -1.38 -16.69 6.21
C ASN A 130 -2.74 -16.04 6.50
N PHE A 131 -2.81 -14.72 6.49
CA PHE A 131 -4.07 -14.00 6.63
C PHE A 131 -5.07 -14.40 5.54
N PHE A 132 -4.66 -14.40 4.26
CA PHE A 132 -5.57 -14.77 3.17
C PHE A 132 -5.91 -16.26 3.14
N LEU A 133 -4.99 -17.12 3.51
CA LEU A 133 -5.28 -18.57 3.67
C LEU A 133 -6.33 -18.80 4.75
N TRP A 134 -6.25 -18.06 5.83
CA TRP A 134 -7.19 -18.21 6.95
C TRP A 134 -8.52 -17.50 6.71
N SER A 135 -8.50 -16.23 6.26
CA SER A 135 -9.71 -15.41 6.11
C SER A 135 -10.54 -15.80 4.89
N GLU A 136 -9.89 -16.28 3.82
CA GLU A 136 -10.51 -16.57 2.53
C GLU A 136 -11.20 -15.36 1.89
N ASP A 137 -10.96 -14.15 2.38
CA ASP A 137 -11.59 -12.91 1.91
C ASP A 137 -10.64 -12.10 1.05
N VAL A 138 -10.62 -12.40 -0.24
CA VAL A 138 -9.78 -11.69 -1.23
C VAL A 138 -10.19 -10.22 -1.40
N ASN A 139 -11.42 -9.85 -1.06
CA ASN A 139 -11.88 -8.46 -1.14
C ASN A 139 -11.21 -7.56 -0.09
N ALA A 140 -10.75 -8.14 1.01
CA ALA A 140 -10.00 -7.39 2.03
C ALA A 140 -8.72 -6.75 1.47
N MET A 141 -8.18 -7.27 0.38
CA MET A 141 -6.98 -6.76 -0.27
C MET A 141 -7.21 -5.45 -1.05
N LYS A 142 -8.46 -5.08 -1.32
CA LYS A 142 -8.79 -3.91 -2.15
C LYS A 142 -8.16 -2.61 -1.66
N SER A 143 -8.30 -2.29 -0.38
CA SER A 143 -7.76 -1.03 0.17
C SER A 143 -6.24 -0.94 0.00
N TYR A 144 -5.55 -2.04 0.25
CA TYR A 144 -4.11 -2.17 0.09
C TYR A 144 -3.68 -1.92 -1.36
N SER A 145 -4.33 -2.57 -2.32
CA SER A 145 -4.06 -2.39 -3.75
C SER A 145 -4.36 -0.97 -4.23
N ILE A 146 -5.47 -0.39 -3.78
CA ILE A 146 -5.88 0.97 -4.14
C ILE A 146 -4.87 1.99 -3.61
N ASP A 147 -4.43 1.85 -2.36
CA ASP A 147 -3.48 2.77 -1.75
C ASP A 147 -2.11 2.71 -2.45
N ALA A 148 -1.65 1.52 -2.80
CA ALA A 148 -0.42 1.36 -3.59
C ALA A 148 -0.55 2.02 -4.97
N GLY A 149 -1.69 1.83 -5.63
CA GLY A 149 -2.01 2.47 -6.92
C GLY A 149 -2.05 3.98 -6.83
N LYS A 150 -2.61 4.54 -5.75
CA LYS A 150 -2.65 5.99 -5.52
C LYS A 150 -1.25 6.60 -5.39
N ILE A 151 -0.32 5.91 -4.74
CA ILE A 151 1.07 6.35 -4.65
C ILE A 151 1.68 6.43 -6.05
N ALA A 152 1.53 5.38 -6.84
CA ALA A 152 2.08 5.32 -8.19
C ALA A 152 1.50 6.40 -9.10
N ASP A 153 0.19 6.56 -9.13
CA ASP A 153 -0.51 7.53 -9.97
C ASP A 153 -0.27 8.97 -9.50
N GLY A 154 -0.18 9.15 -8.18
CA GLY A 154 0.06 10.46 -7.58
C GLY A 154 1.42 11.04 -7.91
N ILE A 155 2.47 10.22 -7.91
CA ILE A 155 3.81 10.65 -8.31
C ILE A 155 3.82 11.09 -9.77
N TRP A 156 3.15 10.36 -10.64
CA TRP A 156 3.06 10.70 -12.06
C TRP A 156 2.38 12.06 -12.28
N ALA A 157 1.25 12.26 -11.62
CA ALA A 157 0.50 13.52 -11.70
C ALA A 157 1.31 14.69 -11.15
N GLN A 158 2.01 14.51 -10.02
CA GLN A 158 2.86 15.53 -9.41
C GLN A 158 4.04 15.89 -10.33
N ALA A 159 4.63 14.92 -11.00
CA ALA A 159 5.72 15.15 -11.95
C ALA A 159 5.26 16.01 -13.12
N LYS A 160 4.04 15.83 -13.60
CA LYS A 160 3.44 16.67 -14.63
C LYS A 160 3.24 18.11 -14.17
N GLU A 161 2.75 18.30 -12.96
CA GLU A 161 2.57 19.66 -12.40
C GLU A 161 3.90 20.40 -12.30
N LEU A 162 4.97 19.73 -11.86
CA LEU A 162 6.30 20.32 -11.77
C LEU A 162 6.85 20.75 -13.13
N GLU A 163 6.57 19.98 -14.18
CA GLU A 163 6.95 20.35 -15.55
C GLU A 163 6.25 21.62 -16.00
N GLU A 164 4.97 21.76 -15.69
CA GLU A 164 4.18 22.95 -16.03
C GLU A 164 4.64 24.20 -15.27
N ASP A 165 5.01 24.04 -14.00
CA ASP A 165 5.46 25.11 -13.13
C ASP A 165 6.85 25.65 -13.48
N ASP A 166 7.72 24.84 -14.06
CA ASP A 166 9.05 25.24 -14.51
C ASP A 166 9.00 26.11 -15.79
N PHE A 167 7.82 26.46 -16.26
CA PHE A 167 7.60 27.28 -17.40
C PHE A 167 7.53 28.76 -17.02
#